data_793f16f624a2c7b2d0b66c62b589fcb7
#
_entry.id   793f16f624a2c7b2d0b66c62b589fcb7
#
_cell.length_a   1.000
_cell.length_b   1.000
_cell.length_c   1.000
_cell.angle_alpha   90.00
_cell.angle_beta   90.00
_cell.angle_gamma   90.00
#
_symmetry.space_group_name_H-M   'P 1'
#
loop_
_entity.id
_entity.type
_entity.pdbx_description
1 polymer ?
#
loop_
_entity_poly.entity_id
_entity_poly.type
_entity_poly.pdbx_seq_one_letter_code
_entity_poly.pdbx_strand_id
1 'polypeptide(L)'
;CIRDSKNGLSDGYPDDFRAKIASYALTADYHATIKGMLGDLFGRLRAAEPALAGRAFVDSAPLVEKQLAVEAGLGWIGRQSLLVTPRFGSFVLLGELVLDAACDRYDEPLAGVGCGSCRRCVEACPTGAVCNDRAIDARRCISCHTIERTPAAEIALDGWIFGCDACQSRCPYNLRAPLHLHPAFDPLFDPLSFPPERWLAMEEAESVSYTHLTLPTT
;
A
#
# COMPACT_ATOMS: atom_id res chain seq x y z
N CYS A 1 8.36 -8.41 1.75
CA CYS A 1 8.02 -7.05 1.31
C CYS A 1 8.15 -7.00 -0.21
N ILE A 2 7.05 -6.81 -0.89
CA ILE A 2 7.00 -6.73 -2.36
C ILE A 2 6.64 -5.30 -2.69
N ARG A 3 7.36 -4.70 -3.63
CA ARG A 3 7.10 -3.35 -4.04
C ARG A 3 5.92 -3.29 -5.00
N ASP A 4 4.99 -2.39 -4.72
CA ASP A 4 3.93 -1.94 -5.62
C ASP A 4 4.50 -1.19 -6.84
N SER A 5 3.76 -1.17 -7.93
CA SER A 5 4.21 -0.55 -9.17
C SER A 5 4.39 0.96 -9.03
N LYS A 6 5.53 1.48 -9.48
CA LYS A 6 5.54 2.81 -10.05
C LYS A 6 4.87 2.71 -11.43
N ASN A 7 3.59 2.86 -11.47
CA ASN A 7 2.92 3.23 -12.71
C ASN A 7 3.59 4.48 -13.24
N GLY A 8 3.52 4.80 -14.50
CA GLY A 8 4.02 6.07 -15.03
C GLY A 8 3.52 7.33 -14.32
N LEU A 9 2.68 7.15 -13.27
CA LEU A 9 2.20 8.14 -12.30
C LEU A 9 3.09 8.27 -11.04
N SER A 10 4.32 7.76 -11.07
CA SER A 10 5.26 7.90 -9.92
C SER A 10 5.48 9.35 -9.49
N ASP A 11 5.25 10.30 -10.39
CA ASP A 11 5.34 11.73 -10.15
C ASP A 11 3.98 12.34 -9.71
N GLY A 12 2.94 11.52 -9.59
CA GLY A 12 1.58 11.90 -9.26
C GLY A 12 0.70 12.15 -10.48
N TYR A 13 -0.58 12.31 -10.23
CA TYR A 13 -1.54 12.73 -11.25
C TYR A 13 -1.37 14.20 -11.61
N PRO A 14 -1.78 14.66 -12.82
CA PRO A 14 -1.95 16.07 -13.12
C PRO A 14 -2.83 16.76 -12.06
N ASP A 15 -2.53 18.00 -11.72
CA ASP A 15 -3.20 18.70 -10.61
C ASP A 15 -4.71 18.87 -10.83
N ASP A 16 -5.13 19.00 -12.08
CA ASP A 16 -6.53 19.16 -12.50
C ASP A 16 -7.26 17.84 -12.74
N PHE A 17 -6.53 16.69 -12.69
CA PHE A 17 -7.14 15.38 -12.91
C PHE A 17 -8.11 15.02 -11.78
N ARG A 18 -9.30 14.58 -12.19
CA ARG A 18 -10.35 14.07 -11.29
C ARG A 18 -10.55 12.58 -11.58
N ALA A 19 -10.73 11.75 -10.65
CA ALA A 19 -10.75 10.28 -10.69
C ALA A 19 -9.39 9.64 -10.38
N LYS A 20 -8.61 10.26 -9.48
CA LYS A 20 -7.35 9.70 -8.98
C LYS A 20 -7.60 8.42 -8.16
N ILE A 21 -6.79 7.40 -8.39
CA ILE A 21 -6.84 6.11 -7.70
C ILE A 21 -5.46 5.82 -7.12
N ALA A 22 -5.40 5.29 -5.91
CA ALA A 22 -4.13 4.89 -5.31
C ALA A 22 -3.45 3.78 -6.11
N SER A 23 -2.13 3.83 -6.23
CA SER A 23 -1.34 2.97 -7.12
C SER A 23 -1.58 1.48 -6.89
N TYR A 24 -1.72 1.06 -5.63
CA TYR A 24 -1.92 -0.35 -5.32
C TYR A 24 -3.23 -0.92 -5.89
N ALA A 25 -4.24 -0.06 -6.05
CA ALA A 25 -5.55 -0.46 -6.57
C ALA A 25 -5.61 -0.54 -8.10
N LEU A 26 -4.55 -0.13 -8.80
CA LEU A 26 -4.44 -0.23 -10.26
C LEU A 26 -3.89 -1.58 -10.73
N THR A 27 -3.49 -2.46 -9.82
CA THR A 27 -2.83 -3.74 -10.10
C THR A 27 -3.75 -4.93 -9.80
N ALA A 28 -3.29 -6.15 -10.08
CA ALA A 28 -4.00 -7.34 -9.64
C ALA A 28 -4.14 -7.39 -8.10
N ASP A 29 -5.14 -8.13 -7.62
CA ASP A 29 -5.36 -8.30 -6.17
C ASP A 29 -4.11 -8.76 -5.45
N TYR A 30 -3.55 -7.84 -4.67
CA TYR A 30 -2.33 -8.13 -3.92
C TYR A 30 -2.55 -9.17 -2.83
N HIS A 31 -3.75 -9.28 -2.27
CA HIS A 31 -4.06 -10.30 -1.27
C HIS A 31 -3.89 -11.71 -1.86
N ALA A 32 -4.50 -11.95 -3.02
CA ALA A 32 -4.38 -13.23 -3.72
C ALA A 32 -2.94 -13.48 -4.19
N THR A 33 -2.31 -12.46 -4.76
CA THR A 33 -0.93 -12.54 -5.28
C THR A 33 0.07 -12.88 -4.18
N ILE A 34 0.05 -12.12 -3.08
CA ILE A 34 1.02 -12.32 -1.98
C ILE A 34 0.72 -13.61 -1.23
N LYS A 35 -0.56 -13.95 -1.01
CA LYS A 35 -0.93 -15.26 -0.43
C LYS A 35 -0.40 -16.43 -1.28
N GLY A 36 -0.48 -16.32 -2.60
CA GLY A 36 0.11 -17.31 -3.51
C GLY A 36 1.62 -17.45 -3.32
N MET A 37 2.34 -16.32 -3.33
CA MET A 37 3.81 -16.31 -3.10
C MET A 37 4.20 -16.88 -1.73
N LEU A 38 3.46 -16.54 -0.68
CA LEU A 38 3.70 -17.09 0.66
C LEU A 38 3.35 -18.56 0.72
N GLY A 39 2.33 -19.01 -0.01
CA GLY A 39 1.97 -20.42 -0.14
C GLY A 39 3.07 -21.23 -0.80
N ASP A 40 3.66 -20.74 -1.88
CA ASP A 40 4.79 -21.36 -2.56
C ASP A 40 6.02 -21.42 -1.65
N LEU A 41 6.32 -20.34 -0.93
CA LEU A 41 7.39 -20.31 0.06
C LEU A 41 7.16 -21.35 1.16
N PHE A 42 5.95 -21.39 1.72
CA PHE A 42 5.60 -22.34 2.76
C PHE A 42 5.67 -23.79 2.26
N GLY A 43 5.23 -24.07 1.03
CA GLY A 43 5.37 -25.36 0.39
C GLY A 43 6.83 -25.82 0.29
N ARG A 44 7.73 -24.91 -0.07
CA ARG A 44 9.18 -25.18 -0.10
C ARG A 44 9.77 -25.45 1.29
N LEU A 45 9.35 -24.70 2.30
CA LEU A 45 9.77 -24.93 3.69
C LEU A 45 9.30 -26.31 4.18
N ARG A 46 8.04 -26.69 3.92
CA ARG A 46 7.52 -28.01 4.28
C ARG A 46 8.14 -29.17 3.51
N ALA A 47 8.68 -28.93 2.33
CA ALA A 47 9.45 -29.95 1.62
C ALA A 47 10.77 -30.30 2.34
N ALA A 48 11.36 -29.31 3.04
CA ALA A 48 12.56 -29.51 3.87
C ALA A 48 12.21 -29.98 5.29
N GLU A 49 11.11 -29.50 5.87
CA GLU A 49 10.66 -29.81 7.22
C GLU A 49 9.18 -30.20 7.20
N PRO A 50 8.83 -31.47 6.96
CA PRO A 50 7.45 -31.92 6.77
C PRO A 50 6.50 -31.67 7.95
N ALA A 51 7.06 -31.64 9.18
CA ALA A 51 6.29 -31.40 10.41
C ALA A 51 5.91 -29.91 10.60
N LEU A 52 6.50 -28.98 9.82
CA LEU A 52 6.27 -27.56 9.96
C LEU A 52 4.81 -27.20 9.72
N ALA A 53 4.19 -26.54 10.70
CA ALA A 53 2.88 -25.91 10.56
C ALA A 53 3.01 -24.40 10.50
N GLY A 54 2.08 -23.75 9.79
CA GLY A 54 2.09 -22.31 9.64
C GLY A 54 0.92 -21.78 8.85
N ARG A 55 0.81 -20.46 8.80
CA ARG A 55 -0.25 -19.76 8.08
C ARG A 55 0.24 -18.43 7.50
N ALA A 56 -0.16 -18.18 6.25
CA ALA A 56 0.09 -16.92 5.58
C ALA A 56 -1.01 -15.89 5.88
N PHE A 57 -0.60 -14.65 6.09
CA PHE A 57 -1.47 -13.50 6.30
C PHE A 57 -1.08 -12.38 5.35
N VAL A 58 -2.07 -11.63 4.90
CA VAL A 58 -1.91 -10.42 4.09
C VAL A 58 -3.08 -9.51 4.44
N ASP A 59 -2.85 -8.43 5.15
CA ASP A 59 -3.81 -7.35 5.51
C ASP A 59 -5.15 -7.79 6.16
N SER A 60 -5.44 -9.06 6.22
CA SER A 60 -6.76 -9.60 6.66
C SER A 60 -6.74 -10.24 8.05
N ALA A 61 -5.72 -9.96 8.86
CA ALA A 61 -5.58 -10.51 10.21
C ALA A 61 -5.29 -9.40 11.23
N PRO A 62 -5.59 -9.61 12.52
CA PRO A 62 -5.29 -8.63 13.57
C PRO A 62 -3.78 -8.64 13.92
N LEU A 63 -2.94 -8.51 12.91
CA LEU A 63 -1.49 -8.38 13.02
C LEU A 63 -1.06 -6.93 12.84
N VAL A 64 -0.07 -6.50 13.60
CA VAL A 64 0.54 -5.17 13.43
C VAL A 64 1.67 -5.24 12.41
N GLU A 65 1.33 -5.58 11.17
CA GLU A 65 2.23 -5.92 10.06
C GLU A 65 3.40 -4.93 9.91
N LYS A 66 3.11 -3.62 9.94
CA LYS A 66 4.15 -2.59 9.83
C LYS A 66 5.16 -2.63 10.99
N GLN A 67 4.70 -2.94 12.21
CA GLN A 67 5.60 -3.08 13.36
C GLN A 67 6.45 -4.35 13.24
N LEU A 68 5.84 -5.47 12.85
CA LEU A 68 6.57 -6.71 12.58
C LEU A 68 7.64 -6.51 11.50
N ALA A 69 7.33 -5.76 10.45
CA ALA A 69 8.29 -5.41 9.41
C ALA A 69 9.45 -4.55 9.93
N VAL A 70 9.21 -3.66 10.89
CA VAL A 70 10.27 -2.89 11.57
C VAL A 70 11.15 -3.80 12.42
N GLU A 71 10.55 -4.67 13.22
CA GLU A 71 11.28 -5.65 14.05
C GLU A 71 12.13 -6.59 13.19
N ALA A 72 11.63 -6.96 12.00
CA ALA A 72 12.34 -7.75 11.02
C ALA A 72 13.40 -6.95 10.22
N GLY A 73 13.75 -5.73 10.61
CA GLY A 73 14.78 -4.93 9.95
C GLY A 73 14.45 -4.48 8.52
N LEU A 74 13.18 -4.51 8.08
CA LEU A 74 12.81 -4.15 6.71
C LEU A 74 12.80 -2.63 6.48
N GLY A 75 12.64 -1.84 7.54
CA GLY A 75 12.56 -0.40 7.45
C GLY A 75 12.16 0.27 8.76
N TRP A 76 11.52 1.42 8.66
CA TRP A 76 11.02 2.18 9.82
C TRP A 76 9.64 2.77 9.52
N ILE A 77 8.89 3.15 10.54
CA ILE A 77 7.64 3.89 10.36
C ILE A 77 7.94 5.34 10.01
N GLY A 78 7.55 5.74 8.82
CA GLY A 78 7.67 7.12 8.33
C GLY A 78 6.69 8.09 9.01
N ARG A 79 6.84 9.41 8.74
CA ARG A 79 5.90 10.42 9.25
C ARG A 79 4.48 10.22 8.73
N GLN A 80 4.32 9.65 7.54
CA GLN A 80 3.02 9.28 6.95
C GLN A 80 2.44 7.98 7.53
N SER A 81 2.98 7.46 8.63
CA SER A 81 2.53 6.23 9.31
C SER A 81 2.63 4.94 8.50
N LEU A 82 3.38 4.94 7.42
CA LEU A 82 3.66 3.77 6.60
C LEU A 82 5.07 3.25 6.85
N LEU A 83 5.30 1.96 6.59
CA LEU A 83 6.64 1.40 6.52
C LEU A 83 7.41 2.09 5.38
N VAL A 84 8.62 2.55 5.67
CA VAL A 84 9.56 3.06 4.67
C VAL A 84 10.77 2.15 4.66
N THR A 85 11.04 1.50 3.55
CA THR A 85 12.23 0.68 3.37
C THR A 85 13.34 1.50 2.72
N PRO A 86 14.63 1.26 3.05
CA PRO A 86 15.74 2.01 2.47
C PRO A 86 15.82 1.90 0.95
N ARG A 87 15.49 0.71 0.41
CA ARG A 87 15.63 0.39 -1.00
C ARG A 87 14.38 0.66 -1.83
N PHE A 88 13.19 0.34 -1.28
CA PHE A 88 11.95 0.32 -2.06
C PHE A 88 10.97 1.43 -1.67
N GLY A 89 11.32 2.28 -0.68
CA GLY A 89 10.42 3.32 -0.20
C GLY A 89 9.22 2.77 0.56
N SER A 90 8.08 3.43 0.46
CA SER A 90 6.84 3.07 1.16
C SER A 90 5.74 2.50 0.26
N PHE A 91 5.93 2.48 -1.05
CA PHE A 91 5.06 1.72 -1.96
C PHE A 91 5.40 0.24 -1.89
N VAL A 92 5.12 -0.37 -0.77
CA VAL A 92 5.40 -1.79 -0.49
C VAL A 92 4.16 -2.43 0.10
N LEU A 93 3.91 -3.66 -0.32
CA LEU A 93 2.86 -4.51 0.22
C LEU A 93 3.50 -5.53 1.16
N LEU A 94 2.84 -5.82 2.27
CA LEU A 94 3.32 -6.70 3.30
C LEU A 94 2.60 -8.05 3.24
N GLY A 95 3.24 -9.07 3.75
CA GLY A 95 2.66 -10.36 3.98
C GLY A 95 3.52 -11.14 4.96
N GLU A 96 2.91 -11.89 5.83
CA GLU A 96 3.53 -12.61 6.93
C GLU A 96 3.27 -14.11 6.81
N LEU A 97 4.31 -14.87 7.12
CA LEU A 97 4.21 -16.30 7.31
C LEU A 97 4.50 -16.62 8.78
N VAL A 98 3.45 -16.95 9.54
CA VAL A 98 3.56 -17.36 10.93
C VAL A 98 3.79 -18.85 10.98
N LEU A 99 4.86 -19.28 11.64
CA LEU A 99 5.30 -20.67 11.73
C LEU A 99 5.34 -21.13 13.18
N ASP A 100 5.17 -22.41 13.41
CA ASP A 100 5.29 -23.05 14.72
C ASP A 100 6.72 -23.51 15.06
N ALA A 101 7.70 -23.07 14.29
CA ALA A 101 9.10 -23.35 14.48
C ALA A 101 9.91 -22.09 14.74
N ALA A 102 10.95 -22.20 15.54
CA ALA A 102 11.93 -21.14 15.71
C ALA A 102 12.87 -21.08 14.49
N CYS A 103 13.31 -19.88 14.14
CA CYS A 103 14.37 -19.68 13.16
C CYS A 103 15.74 -19.77 13.85
N ASP A 104 16.75 -20.17 13.10
CA ASP A 104 18.14 -20.22 13.55
C ASP A 104 18.74 -18.80 13.70
N ARG A 105 18.16 -17.83 13.02
CA ARG A 105 18.54 -16.42 13.08
C ARG A 105 17.34 -15.51 12.93
N TYR A 106 17.33 -14.43 13.70
CA TYR A 106 16.38 -13.31 13.58
C TYR A 106 17.14 -12.06 13.20
N ASP A 107 16.57 -11.26 12.29
CA ASP A 107 17.08 -9.94 11.99
C ASP A 107 16.67 -8.95 13.11
N GLU A 108 17.36 -7.82 13.17
CA GLU A 108 17.12 -6.78 14.17
C GLU A 108 16.62 -5.48 13.48
N PRO A 109 15.89 -4.64 14.20
CA PRO A 109 15.50 -3.33 13.70
C PRO A 109 16.68 -2.51 13.19
N LEU A 110 16.48 -1.80 12.08
CA LEU A 110 17.55 -0.96 11.50
C LEU A 110 17.90 0.19 12.44
N ALA A 111 19.18 0.29 12.82
CA ALA A 111 19.68 1.38 13.63
C ALA A 111 20.04 2.61 12.76
N GLY A 112 19.85 3.81 13.30
CA GLY A 112 20.30 5.07 12.68
C GLY A 112 19.55 5.50 11.42
N VAL A 113 18.42 4.85 11.08
CA VAL A 113 17.60 5.17 9.91
C VAL A 113 16.33 5.92 10.30
N GLY A 114 15.78 6.69 9.36
CA GLY A 114 14.53 7.41 9.61
C GLY A 114 14.32 8.59 8.65
N CYS A 115 13.23 9.32 8.89
CA CYS A 115 12.89 10.50 8.10
C CYS A 115 13.76 11.74 8.41
N GLY A 116 14.50 11.76 9.52
CA GLY A 116 15.24 12.94 9.96
C GLY A 116 14.34 14.18 10.07
N SER A 117 14.78 15.30 9.52
CA SER A 117 14.03 16.56 9.47
C SER A 117 13.05 16.66 8.29
N CYS A 118 13.00 15.67 7.40
CA CYS A 118 12.14 15.69 6.21
C CYS A 118 10.65 15.77 6.60
N ARG A 119 9.89 16.66 5.93
CA ARG A 119 8.45 16.89 6.14
C ARG A 119 7.63 16.84 4.86
N ARG A 120 8.19 16.37 3.75
CA ARG A 120 7.54 16.40 2.43
C ARG A 120 6.17 15.73 2.40
N CYS A 121 5.97 14.64 3.12
CA CYS A 121 4.67 13.96 3.21
C CYS A 121 3.63 14.76 4.01
N VAL A 122 4.07 15.50 5.04
CA VAL A 122 3.20 16.41 5.81
C VAL A 122 2.74 17.56 4.93
N GLU A 123 3.66 18.18 4.20
CA GLU A 123 3.43 19.32 3.32
C GLU A 123 2.58 18.95 2.08
N ALA A 124 2.72 17.70 1.60
CA ALA A 124 2.00 17.20 0.44
C ALA A 124 0.57 16.73 0.76
N CYS A 125 0.21 16.58 2.03
CA CYS A 125 -1.13 16.11 2.39
C CYS A 125 -2.17 17.20 2.17
N PRO A 126 -3.11 17.07 1.21
CA PRO A 126 -4.02 18.15 0.84
C PRO A 126 -4.99 18.51 1.97
N THR A 127 -5.26 17.59 2.88
CA THR A 127 -6.18 17.80 4.02
C THR A 127 -5.44 18.01 5.35
N GLY A 128 -4.10 17.94 5.35
CA GLY A 128 -3.29 18.01 6.57
C GLY A 128 -3.55 16.86 7.54
N ALA A 129 -3.92 15.69 7.04
CA ALA A 129 -4.16 14.50 7.87
C ALA A 129 -2.88 13.91 8.46
N VAL A 130 -1.72 14.13 7.82
CA VAL A 130 -0.42 13.62 8.30
C VAL A 130 0.07 14.50 9.44
N CYS A 131 0.06 13.95 10.65
CA CYS A 131 0.54 14.61 11.86
C CYS A 131 2.07 14.55 11.97
N ASN A 132 2.67 15.38 12.83
CA ASN A 132 4.13 15.43 12.96
C ASN A 132 4.73 14.24 13.74
N ASP A 133 3.92 13.53 14.48
CA ASP A 133 4.26 12.47 15.42
C ASP A 133 4.11 11.05 14.85
N ARG A 134 4.08 10.91 13.52
CA ARG A 134 3.83 9.66 12.79
C ARG A 134 2.40 9.13 12.92
N ALA A 135 1.48 9.95 13.38
CA ALA A 135 0.05 9.63 13.40
C ALA A 135 -0.65 10.19 12.15
N ILE A 136 -1.77 9.59 11.82
CA ILE A 136 -2.70 10.07 10.80
C ILE A 136 -4.02 10.42 11.49
N ASP A 137 -4.51 11.64 11.27
CA ASP A 137 -5.89 11.97 11.64
C ASP A 137 -6.84 11.35 10.59
N ALA A 138 -7.41 10.19 10.93
CA ALA A 138 -8.31 9.44 10.06
C ALA A 138 -9.57 10.24 9.65
N ARG A 139 -9.97 11.25 10.45
CA ARG A 139 -11.11 12.12 10.13
C ARG A 139 -10.81 13.07 8.97
N ARG A 140 -9.54 13.24 8.62
CA ARG A 140 -9.05 14.12 7.56
C ARG A 140 -8.38 13.34 6.42
N CYS A 141 -8.10 12.06 6.60
CA CYS A 141 -7.38 11.25 5.63
C CYS A 141 -8.30 10.85 4.47
N ILE A 142 -7.98 11.31 3.25
CA ILE A 142 -8.75 10.97 2.04
C ILE A 142 -8.83 9.45 1.84
N SER A 143 -7.74 8.72 2.02
CA SER A 143 -7.74 7.26 1.91
C SER A 143 -8.73 6.60 2.87
N CYS A 144 -8.77 7.06 4.13
CA CYS A 144 -9.74 6.57 5.11
C CYS A 144 -11.19 6.83 4.68
N HIS A 145 -11.45 8.00 4.07
CA HIS A 145 -12.80 8.37 3.63
C HIS A 145 -13.25 7.64 2.36
N THR A 146 -12.33 7.30 1.48
CA THR A 146 -12.65 6.65 0.20
C THR A 146 -12.62 5.12 0.27
N ILE A 147 -12.08 4.53 1.34
CA ILE A 147 -11.95 3.08 1.49
C ILE A 147 -12.77 2.57 2.68
N GLU A 148 -12.64 3.22 3.86
CA GLU A 148 -13.11 2.65 5.13
C GLU A 148 -14.45 3.21 5.59
N ARG A 149 -14.92 4.31 5.02
CA ARG A 149 -16.12 5.00 5.49
C ARG A 149 -17.26 4.95 4.50
N THR A 150 -18.43 4.55 5.01
CA THR A 150 -19.72 4.65 4.32
C THR A 150 -20.76 5.28 5.27
N PRO A 151 -21.42 6.40 4.93
CA PRO A 151 -21.21 7.22 3.73
C PRO A 151 -19.88 7.98 3.76
N ALA A 152 -19.38 8.37 2.59
CA ALA A 152 -18.22 9.23 2.49
C ALA A 152 -18.46 10.54 3.25
N ALA A 153 -17.46 11.01 3.99
CA ALA A 153 -17.61 12.23 4.78
C ALA A 153 -17.52 13.48 3.88
N GLU A 154 -18.03 14.59 4.40
CA GLU A 154 -17.95 15.91 3.81
C GLU A 154 -16.52 16.50 3.94
N ILE A 155 -15.55 15.86 3.27
CA ILE A 155 -14.18 16.42 3.13
C ILE A 155 -13.85 16.63 1.65
N ALA A 156 -12.93 17.57 1.39
CA ALA A 156 -12.40 17.76 0.05
C ALA A 156 -11.53 16.53 -0.33
N LEU A 157 -11.94 15.78 -1.34
CA LEU A 157 -11.24 14.57 -1.80
C LEU A 157 -10.09 14.88 -2.79
N ASP A 158 -9.89 16.11 -3.18
CA ASP A 158 -8.82 16.54 -4.09
C ASP A 158 -8.74 15.70 -5.39
N GLY A 159 -9.89 15.28 -5.89
CA GLY A 159 -10.02 14.45 -7.10
C GLY A 159 -9.73 12.95 -6.90
N TRP A 160 -9.44 12.49 -5.70
CA TRP A 160 -9.31 11.07 -5.41
C TRP A 160 -10.69 10.40 -5.30
N ILE A 161 -10.84 9.28 -5.98
CA ILE A 161 -12.06 8.46 -5.92
C ILE A 161 -11.84 7.19 -5.12
N PHE A 162 -10.58 6.72 -5.01
CA PHE A 162 -10.21 5.56 -4.21
C PHE A 162 -8.77 5.64 -3.70
N GLY A 163 -8.58 5.52 -2.39
CA GLY A 163 -7.29 5.67 -1.75
C GLY A 163 -6.71 7.08 -1.91
N CYS A 164 -5.44 7.25 -1.58
CA CYS A 164 -4.71 8.50 -1.77
C CYS A 164 -3.21 8.29 -1.59
N ASP A 165 -2.41 8.66 -2.58
CA ASP A 165 -0.94 8.52 -2.54
C ASP A 165 -0.21 9.85 -2.33
N ALA A 166 -0.90 10.95 -2.07
CA ALA A 166 -0.31 12.28 -1.98
C ALA A 166 0.90 12.36 -1.03
N CYS A 167 0.81 11.73 0.15
CA CYS A 167 1.91 11.69 1.12
C CYS A 167 3.05 10.76 0.68
N GLN A 168 2.78 9.72 -0.11
CA GLN A 168 3.78 8.76 -0.59
C GLN A 168 4.54 9.29 -1.80
N SER A 169 3.86 9.92 -2.77
CA SER A 169 4.44 10.40 -4.03
C SER A 169 5.56 11.42 -3.81
N ARG A 170 5.56 12.15 -2.71
CA ARG A 170 6.59 13.13 -2.38
C ARG A 170 7.72 12.59 -1.49
N CYS A 171 7.66 11.31 -1.10
CA CYS A 171 8.69 10.72 -0.26
C CYS A 171 10.00 10.52 -1.05
N PRO A 172 11.16 11.05 -0.57
CA PRO A 172 12.44 10.90 -1.26
C PRO A 172 12.86 9.44 -1.49
N TYR A 173 12.44 8.54 -0.61
CA TYR A 173 12.73 7.11 -0.76
C TYR A 173 11.90 6.49 -1.88
N ASN A 174 10.67 6.96 -2.11
CA ASN A 174 9.85 6.52 -3.23
C ASN A 174 10.39 7.03 -4.57
N LEU A 175 10.84 8.29 -4.62
CA LEU A 175 11.40 8.88 -5.84
C LEU A 175 12.64 8.14 -6.35
N ARG A 176 13.45 7.57 -5.44
CA ARG A 176 14.69 6.84 -5.77
C ARG A 176 14.52 5.34 -5.89
N ALA A 177 13.38 4.83 -5.48
CA ALA A 177 13.16 3.39 -5.44
C ALA A 177 13.08 2.78 -6.86
N PRO A 178 13.65 1.57 -7.09
CA PRO A 178 13.56 0.91 -8.38
C PRO A 178 12.12 0.55 -8.73
N LEU A 179 11.82 0.33 -9.98
CA LEU A 179 10.54 -0.26 -10.40
C LEU A 179 10.41 -1.69 -9.84
N HIS A 180 9.18 -2.18 -9.69
CA HIS A 180 8.93 -3.58 -9.36
C HIS A 180 9.39 -4.48 -10.53
N LEU A 181 9.57 -5.75 -10.21
CA LEU A 181 9.98 -6.76 -11.19
C LEU A 181 8.94 -7.88 -11.33
N HIS A 182 7.77 -7.76 -10.69
CA HIS A 182 6.76 -8.80 -10.70
C HIS A 182 5.54 -8.36 -11.52
N PRO A 183 5.18 -9.10 -12.58
CA PRO A 183 4.15 -8.67 -13.54
C PRO A 183 2.73 -8.53 -12.92
N ALA A 184 2.44 -9.19 -11.81
CA ALA A 184 1.16 -9.02 -11.13
C ALA A 184 0.95 -7.60 -10.56
N PHE A 185 2.01 -6.80 -10.47
CA PHE A 185 1.95 -5.40 -10.03
C PHE A 185 2.10 -4.41 -11.19
N ASP A 186 2.00 -4.89 -12.43
CA ASP A 186 1.77 -4.03 -13.58
C ASP A 186 0.35 -3.47 -13.51
N PRO A 187 0.13 -2.20 -13.90
CA PRO A 187 -1.22 -1.63 -13.97
C PRO A 187 -2.10 -2.42 -14.93
N LEU A 188 -3.31 -2.74 -14.50
CA LEU A 188 -4.30 -3.39 -15.34
C LEU A 188 -4.87 -2.45 -16.40
N PHE A 189 -4.79 -1.15 -16.15
CA PHE A 189 -5.25 -0.09 -17.06
C PHE A 189 -4.51 1.22 -16.77
N ASP A 190 -4.53 2.13 -17.74
CA ASP A 190 -4.05 3.49 -17.56
C ASP A 190 -5.19 4.34 -16.97
N PRO A 191 -5.08 4.81 -15.70
CA PRO A 191 -6.14 5.59 -15.07
C PRO A 191 -6.38 6.94 -15.77
N LEU A 192 -5.40 7.50 -16.47
CA LEU A 192 -5.55 8.74 -17.22
C LEU A 192 -6.45 8.56 -18.46
N SER A 193 -6.58 7.34 -18.97
CA SER A 193 -7.48 7.01 -20.08
C SER A 193 -8.93 6.78 -19.65
N PHE A 194 -9.21 6.82 -18.33
CA PHE A 194 -10.53 6.61 -17.74
C PHE A 194 -11.10 7.93 -17.21
N PRO A 195 -11.91 8.64 -17.99
CA PRO A 195 -12.52 9.90 -17.53
C PRO A 195 -13.53 9.64 -16.41
N PRO A 196 -13.78 10.64 -15.54
CA PRO A 196 -14.73 10.50 -14.42
C PRO A 196 -16.11 9.98 -14.83
N GLU A 197 -16.61 10.38 -16.01
CA GLU A 197 -17.90 9.98 -16.53
C GLU A 197 -17.99 8.47 -16.76
N ARG A 198 -16.88 7.82 -17.14
CA ARG A 198 -16.83 6.39 -17.32
C ARG A 198 -16.91 5.64 -15.99
N TRP A 199 -16.26 6.17 -14.93
CA TRP A 199 -16.40 5.60 -13.60
C TRP A 199 -17.82 5.68 -13.08
N LEU A 200 -18.52 6.80 -13.32
CA LEU A 200 -19.91 6.99 -12.91
C LEU A 200 -20.91 6.12 -13.69
N ALA A 201 -20.56 5.72 -14.92
CA ALA A 201 -21.39 4.89 -15.78
C ALA A 201 -21.11 3.38 -15.62
N MET A 202 -20.10 3.01 -14.84
CA MET A 202 -19.66 1.62 -14.67
C MET A 202 -20.58 0.87 -13.71
N GLU A 203 -21.00 -0.32 -14.10
CA GLU A 203 -21.74 -1.20 -13.19
C GLU A 203 -20.78 -1.88 -12.19
N GLU A 204 -21.31 -2.27 -11.03
CA GLU A 204 -20.54 -2.88 -9.95
C GLU A 204 -19.71 -4.09 -10.43
N ALA A 205 -20.30 -4.98 -11.24
CA ALA A 205 -19.59 -6.14 -11.77
C ALA A 205 -18.41 -5.79 -12.67
N GLU A 206 -18.50 -4.70 -13.44
CA GLU A 206 -17.43 -4.18 -14.26
C GLU A 206 -16.34 -3.53 -13.39
N SER A 207 -16.73 -2.74 -12.42
CA SER A 207 -15.84 -2.07 -11.45
C SER A 207 -14.98 -3.08 -10.70
N VAL A 208 -15.57 -4.15 -10.18
CA VAL A 208 -14.87 -5.23 -9.47
C VAL A 208 -13.82 -5.92 -10.36
N SER A 209 -14.08 -6.06 -11.66
CA SER A 209 -13.13 -6.69 -12.59
C SER A 209 -11.84 -5.88 -12.78
N TYR A 210 -11.90 -4.57 -12.61
CA TYR A 210 -10.73 -3.69 -12.78
C TYR A 210 -9.90 -3.51 -11.51
N THR A 211 -10.51 -3.52 -10.34
CA THR A 211 -9.81 -2.93 -9.20
C THR A 211 -10.05 -3.63 -7.86
N HIS A 212 -10.87 -4.67 -7.74
CA HIS A 212 -11.49 -5.08 -6.46
C HIS A 212 -12.23 -3.93 -5.76
N LEU A 213 -12.41 -2.81 -6.44
CA LEU A 213 -13.09 -1.65 -5.93
C LEU A 213 -14.58 -1.97 -5.90
N THR A 214 -15.10 -2.33 -4.74
CA THR A 214 -16.49 -2.07 -4.46
C THR A 214 -16.64 -0.55 -4.38
N LEU A 215 -17.05 0.08 -5.48
CA LEU A 215 -17.44 1.48 -5.44
C LEU A 215 -18.56 1.59 -4.39
N PRO A 216 -18.52 2.60 -3.50
CA PRO A 216 -19.62 2.79 -2.57
C PRO A 216 -20.91 2.93 -3.39
N THR A 217 -21.79 1.96 -3.24
CA THR A 217 -23.15 2.03 -3.79
C THR A 217 -23.80 3.25 -3.16
N THR A 218 -24.19 4.20 -3.99
CA THR A 218 -24.94 5.42 -3.63
C THR A 218 -26.18 5.12 -2.81
#